data_3ef2bd0844b3d85f881da4d7d8e102fc
#
_entry.id   3ef2bd0844b3d85f881da4d7d8e102fc
#
_cell.length_a   1.000
_cell.length_b   1.000
_cell.length_c   1.000
_cell.angle_alpha   90.00
_cell.angle_beta   90.00
_cell.angle_gamma   90.00
#
_symmetry.space_group_name_H-M   'P 1'
#
loop_
_entity.id
_entity.type
_entity.pdbx_description
1 polymer ?
#
loop_
_entity_poly.entity_id
_entity_poly.type
_entity_poly.pdbx_seq_one_letter_code
_entity_poly.pdbx_strand_id
1 'polypeptide(L)'
;MSKRGPIHTESGPAEDHERGASPVDKVLLAAPRGFCAGVEMAIKALAWMVRAFEPPVYCYHEIVHNRLVVDRFRDLGVVFVDDIAEVPQGRPIMLSAHGSAPEVVAAARQRGSYVVNAVCPLVTKVHHEVKTRAGKGYRIVYVGHEGHEEAVGTMAVAPEAIDRVESVAEVDALPAFATDQPVALLAQTTLSHREWIAIAERAAERFPGLWRPGRSDLCFATTNRQSALAEIAPRCDAVVVIGSANSSNTRALEKLAREAGGERVYRVNGPDELPDDLAGTVGVTAGASAPEELIEAVIARLSPVQGVEEVRITDEDEYFPPPRELRDLLTGIDVLATFGLGGSVPGRPAPDDRALAASDVLTMLD
;
A
#
# COMPACT_ATOMS: atom_id res chain seq x y z
N MET A 1 82.99 13.21 24.79
CA MET A 1 82.03 14.32 24.96
C MET A 1 81.37 14.59 23.62
N SER A 2 80.18 14.02 23.45
CA SER A 2 79.43 14.16 22.18
C SER A 2 78.07 14.80 22.52
N LYS A 3 77.81 15.98 21.97
CA LYS A 3 76.54 16.69 22.09
C LYS A 3 75.71 16.34 20.87
N ARG A 4 74.56 15.68 21.09
CA ARG A 4 73.48 15.50 20.09
C ARG A 4 72.60 16.74 20.11
N GLY A 5 72.41 17.39 18.94
CA GLY A 5 71.40 18.43 18.74
C GLY A 5 70.01 17.85 18.51
N PRO A 6 68.92 18.62 18.69
CA PRO A 6 67.55 18.16 18.57
C PRO A 6 67.15 18.11 17.10
N ILE A 7 66.42 17.04 16.77
CA ILE A 7 65.73 16.85 15.48
C ILE A 7 64.43 17.62 15.55
N HIS A 8 64.24 18.62 14.73
CA HIS A 8 62.93 19.24 14.46
C HIS A 8 62.17 18.37 13.46
N THR A 9 61.10 17.77 13.91
CA THR A 9 60.07 17.22 13.06
C THR A 9 59.04 18.30 12.78
N GLU A 10 59.02 18.82 11.55
CA GLU A 10 57.94 19.64 11.04
C GLU A 10 56.74 18.72 10.81
N SER A 11 55.69 18.91 11.60
CA SER A 11 54.38 18.37 11.34
C SER A 11 53.68 19.28 10.31
N GLY A 12 53.55 18.77 9.09
CA GLY A 12 52.69 19.39 8.08
C GLY A 12 51.24 19.37 8.53
N PRO A 13 50.43 20.34 8.11
CA PRO A 13 49.02 20.36 8.43
C PRO A 13 48.31 19.15 7.81
N ALA A 14 47.61 18.37 8.62
CA ALA A 14 46.67 17.39 8.14
C ALA A 14 45.56 18.16 7.40
N GLU A 15 45.46 17.92 6.09
CA GLU A 15 44.34 18.39 5.30
C GLU A 15 43.10 17.53 5.73
N ASP A 16 42.28 18.13 6.56
CA ASP A 16 40.92 17.69 6.83
C ASP A 16 40.09 17.77 5.53
N HIS A 17 40.06 16.68 4.80
CA HIS A 17 39.08 16.49 3.73
C HIS A 17 37.73 15.93 4.31
N GLU A 18 37.19 16.62 5.29
CA GLU A 18 35.77 16.57 5.52
C GLU A 18 35.05 17.53 4.55
N ARG A 19 34.78 17.05 3.34
CA ARG A 19 33.70 17.64 2.55
C ARG A 19 32.41 17.14 3.20
N GLY A 20 31.98 17.78 4.28
CA GLY A 20 30.65 17.61 4.82
C GLY A 20 29.64 17.92 3.71
N ALA A 21 28.80 16.96 3.35
CA ALA A 21 27.61 17.24 2.56
C ALA A 21 26.86 18.40 3.21
N SER A 22 26.39 19.37 2.42
CA SER A 22 25.53 20.44 2.95
C SER A 22 24.37 19.78 3.69
N PRO A 23 24.02 20.23 4.91
CA PRO A 23 22.98 19.56 5.69
C PRO A 23 21.62 19.68 5.00
N VAL A 24 20.73 18.74 5.33
CA VAL A 24 19.31 18.93 5.02
C VAL A 24 18.81 20.08 5.87
N ASP A 25 18.35 21.14 5.22
CA ASP A 25 17.88 22.34 5.93
C ASP A 25 16.54 22.06 6.59
N LYS A 26 15.59 21.55 5.83
CA LYS A 26 14.20 21.36 6.25
C LYS A 26 13.58 20.14 5.59
N VAL A 27 12.68 19.48 6.30
CA VAL A 27 11.80 18.46 5.74
C VAL A 27 10.38 19.03 5.57
N LEU A 28 9.81 18.93 4.36
CA LEU A 28 8.39 19.10 4.11
C LEU A 28 7.74 17.72 4.07
N LEU A 29 6.92 17.43 5.07
CA LEU A 29 6.29 16.13 5.25
C LEU A 29 4.86 16.16 4.72
N ALA A 30 4.60 15.43 3.62
CA ALA A 30 3.28 15.35 3.03
C ALA A 30 2.28 14.64 3.97
N ALA A 31 1.08 15.16 4.10
CA ALA A 31 -0.03 14.53 4.83
C ALA A 31 -1.35 14.64 4.04
N PRO A 32 -2.14 13.54 3.93
CA PRO A 32 -1.91 12.23 4.55
C PRO A 32 -0.80 11.42 3.86
N ARG A 33 -0.23 10.46 4.61
CA ARG A 33 0.82 9.53 4.19
C ARG A 33 0.71 8.21 4.93
N GLY A 34 1.54 7.23 4.58
CA GLY A 34 1.63 5.96 5.31
C GLY A 34 0.35 5.12 5.23
N PHE A 35 0.11 4.28 6.21
CA PHE A 35 -0.99 3.32 6.19
C PHE A 35 -2.34 3.94 5.86
N CYS A 36 -3.08 3.29 4.94
CA CYS A 36 -4.48 3.62 4.65
C CYS A 36 -5.43 2.68 5.39
N ALA A 37 -6.72 3.02 5.48
CA ALA A 37 -7.73 2.22 6.18
C ALA A 37 -7.79 0.75 5.73
N GLY A 38 -7.55 0.47 4.43
CA GLY A 38 -7.52 -0.91 3.90
C GLY A 38 -6.30 -1.69 4.39
N VAL A 39 -5.15 -1.06 4.42
CA VAL A 39 -3.90 -1.63 4.96
C VAL A 39 -4.00 -1.84 6.47
N GLU A 40 -4.48 -0.84 7.21
CA GLU A 40 -4.77 -0.93 8.65
C GLU A 40 -5.61 -2.15 8.99
N MET A 41 -6.73 -2.32 8.29
CA MET A 41 -7.63 -3.46 8.47
C MET A 41 -6.93 -4.80 8.21
N ALA A 42 -6.17 -4.91 7.12
CA ALA A 42 -5.52 -6.15 6.73
C ALA A 42 -4.41 -6.58 7.69
N ILE A 43 -3.57 -5.62 8.13
CA ILE A 43 -2.50 -5.85 9.11
C ILE A 43 -3.10 -6.31 10.44
N LYS A 44 -4.09 -5.60 10.96
CA LYS A 44 -4.78 -5.98 12.21
C LYS A 44 -5.43 -7.36 12.09
N ALA A 45 -6.03 -7.67 10.96
CA ALA A 45 -6.63 -8.98 10.74
C ALA A 45 -5.60 -10.09 10.76
N LEU A 46 -4.43 -9.93 10.12
CA LEU A 46 -3.36 -10.92 10.16
C LEU A 46 -2.74 -11.04 11.57
N ALA A 47 -2.60 -9.92 12.30
CA ALA A 47 -2.16 -9.92 13.69
C ALA A 47 -3.09 -10.73 14.60
N TRP A 48 -4.41 -10.65 14.40
CA TRP A 48 -5.36 -11.51 15.09
C TRP A 48 -5.20 -12.98 14.70
N MET A 49 -4.96 -13.27 13.43
CA MET A 49 -4.76 -14.66 12.97
C MET A 49 -3.55 -15.32 13.64
N VAL A 50 -2.41 -14.64 13.72
CA VAL A 50 -1.19 -15.19 14.36
C VAL A 50 -1.34 -15.35 15.88
N ARG A 51 -2.28 -14.64 16.51
CA ARG A 51 -2.58 -14.80 17.94
C ARG A 51 -3.63 -15.87 18.21
N ALA A 52 -4.55 -16.09 17.26
CA ALA A 52 -5.66 -17.03 17.43
C ALA A 52 -5.32 -18.45 17.00
N PHE A 53 -4.33 -18.63 16.15
CA PHE A 53 -3.98 -19.93 15.57
C PHE A 53 -2.50 -20.29 15.78
N GLU A 54 -2.25 -21.57 16.03
CA GLU A 54 -0.87 -22.10 16.09
C GLU A 54 -0.18 -21.96 14.72
N PRO A 55 1.07 -21.50 14.68
CA PRO A 55 1.82 -21.39 13.45
C PRO A 55 2.05 -22.74 12.76
N PRO A 56 2.25 -22.75 11.44
CA PRO A 56 2.19 -21.60 10.54
C PRO A 56 0.76 -21.18 10.18
N VAL A 57 0.55 -19.88 10.12
CA VAL A 57 -0.60 -19.26 9.45
C VAL A 57 -0.19 -18.97 8.00
N TYR A 58 -1.02 -19.27 7.03
CA TYR A 58 -0.70 -19.04 5.63
C TYR A 58 -1.36 -17.76 5.12
N CYS A 59 -0.63 -16.98 4.34
CA CYS A 59 -1.15 -15.78 3.68
C CYS A 59 -0.95 -15.92 2.16
N TYR A 60 -2.04 -15.83 1.40
CA TYR A 60 -1.98 -15.82 -0.05
C TYR A 60 -1.56 -14.44 -0.53
N HIS A 61 -0.39 -14.39 -1.15
CA HIS A 61 0.40 -13.20 -1.46
C HIS A 61 0.82 -12.40 -0.22
N GLU A 62 1.65 -11.37 -0.41
CA GLU A 62 1.98 -10.43 0.64
C GLU A 62 0.72 -9.76 1.17
N ILE A 63 0.56 -9.66 2.49
CA ILE A 63 -0.64 -9.03 3.07
C ILE A 63 -0.79 -7.58 2.60
N VAL A 64 0.34 -6.89 2.47
CA VAL A 64 0.51 -5.55 1.88
C VAL A 64 1.90 -5.47 1.25
N HIS A 65 2.11 -4.63 0.26
CA HIS A 65 3.41 -4.46 -0.41
C HIS A 65 4.35 -3.59 0.42
N ASN A 66 4.83 -4.14 1.54
CA ASN A 66 5.86 -3.52 2.38
C ASN A 66 6.73 -4.58 3.04
N ARG A 67 8.03 -4.55 2.73
CA ARG A 67 8.99 -5.56 3.17
C ARG A 67 9.08 -5.66 4.70
N LEU A 68 9.13 -4.53 5.40
CA LEU A 68 9.21 -4.52 6.87
C LEU A 68 8.02 -5.23 7.50
N VAL A 69 6.80 -4.95 7.01
CA VAL A 69 5.57 -5.59 7.50
C VAL A 69 5.57 -7.08 7.21
N VAL A 70 5.94 -7.46 5.98
CA VAL A 70 6.00 -8.87 5.56
C VAL A 70 7.02 -9.65 6.38
N ASP A 71 8.22 -9.11 6.58
CA ASP A 71 9.29 -9.78 7.34
C ASP A 71 8.88 -9.97 8.81
N ARG A 72 8.25 -8.98 9.46
CA ARG A 72 7.69 -9.15 10.82
C ARG A 72 6.71 -10.31 10.92
N PHE A 73 5.79 -10.43 9.99
CA PHE A 73 4.85 -11.55 10.01
C PHE A 73 5.52 -12.90 9.71
N ARG A 74 6.57 -12.92 8.88
CA ARG A 74 7.39 -14.15 8.69
C ARG A 74 8.03 -14.61 10.00
N ASP A 75 8.59 -13.67 10.77
CA ASP A 75 9.21 -13.95 12.07
C ASP A 75 8.20 -14.50 13.09
N LEU A 76 6.91 -14.15 12.94
CA LEU A 76 5.80 -14.67 13.73
C LEU A 76 5.23 -16.00 13.20
N GLY A 77 5.85 -16.60 12.19
CA GLY A 77 5.43 -17.88 11.64
C GLY A 77 4.35 -17.80 10.57
N VAL A 78 4.17 -16.64 9.93
CA VAL A 78 3.35 -16.55 8.72
C VAL A 78 4.14 -17.03 7.51
N VAL A 79 3.53 -17.91 6.74
CA VAL A 79 4.06 -18.39 5.45
C VAL A 79 3.28 -17.73 4.32
N PHE A 80 3.96 -16.88 3.54
CA PHE A 80 3.39 -16.28 2.36
C PHE A 80 3.56 -17.22 1.17
N VAL A 81 2.48 -17.44 0.42
CA VAL A 81 2.44 -18.34 -0.74
C VAL A 81 1.85 -17.63 -1.95
N ASP A 82 2.34 -17.98 -3.13
CA ASP A 82 1.83 -17.44 -4.41
C ASP A 82 0.79 -18.36 -5.06
N ASP A 83 0.73 -19.62 -4.64
CA ASP A 83 -0.30 -20.58 -5.03
C ASP A 83 -0.99 -21.16 -3.79
N ILE A 84 -2.34 -21.08 -3.79
CA ILE A 84 -3.15 -21.65 -2.71
C ILE A 84 -2.95 -23.18 -2.57
N ALA A 85 -2.49 -23.84 -3.63
CA ALA A 85 -2.17 -25.28 -3.60
C ALA A 85 -0.97 -25.62 -2.69
N GLU A 86 -0.09 -24.66 -2.40
CA GLU A 86 1.04 -24.82 -1.48
C GLU A 86 0.60 -24.92 -0.01
N VAL A 87 -0.60 -24.42 0.32
CA VAL A 87 -1.10 -24.47 1.69
C VAL A 87 -1.48 -25.91 2.06
N PRO A 88 -0.94 -26.49 3.14
CA PRO A 88 -1.37 -27.79 3.61
C PRO A 88 -2.85 -27.79 4.02
N GLN A 89 -3.52 -28.94 3.84
CA GLN A 89 -4.93 -29.09 4.21
C GLN A 89 -5.14 -28.82 5.71
N GLY A 90 -6.17 -28.07 6.03
CA GLY A 90 -6.57 -27.81 7.42
C GLY A 90 -5.79 -26.69 8.13
N ARG A 91 -4.96 -25.91 7.42
CA ARG A 91 -4.26 -24.76 7.98
C ARG A 91 -5.10 -23.48 7.90
N PRO A 92 -4.93 -22.50 8.82
CA PRO A 92 -5.57 -21.22 8.72
C PRO A 92 -4.99 -20.41 7.54
N ILE A 93 -5.87 -19.73 6.78
CA ILE A 93 -5.49 -19.01 5.56
C ILE A 93 -6.00 -17.56 5.64
N MET A 94 -5.13 -16.62 5.33
CA MET A 94 -5.46 -15.23 5.05
C MET A 94 -5.39 -14.97 3.55
N LEU A 95 -6.36 -14.26 2.99
CA LEU A 95 -6.30 -13.67 1.65
C LEU A 95 -5.98 -12.18 1.78
N SER A 96 -5.04 -11.70 0.96
CA SER A 96 -4.46 -10.35 1.07
C SER A 96 -5.44 -9.21 0.79
N ALA A 97 -5.01 -7.98 1.06
CA ALA A 97 -5.82 -6.76 0.85
C ALA A 97 -6.10 -6.47 -0.63
N HIS A 98 -5.31 -7.02 -1.55
CA HIS A 98 -5.37 -6.70 -2.98
C HIS A 98 -6.56 -7.32 -3.71
N GLY A 99 -7.22 -8.31 -3.07
CA GLY A 99 -8.30 -9.07 -3.69
C GLY A 99 -7.79 -10.29 -4.45
N SER A 100 -8.57 -11.35 -4.43
CA SER A 100 -8.20 -12.63 -5.04
C SER A 100 -9.26 -13.06 -6.06
N ALA A 101 -8.82 -13.85 -7.05
CA ALA A 101 -9.71 -14.48 -8.00
C ALA A 101 -10.79 -15.32 -7.29
N PRO A 102 -12.03 -15.38 -7.81
CA PRO A 102 -13.10 -16.20 -7.19
C PRO A 102 -12.70 -17.66 -6.99
N GLU A 103 -11.93 -18.23 -7.91
CA GLU A 103 -11.43 -19.62 -7.84
C GLU A 103 -10.46 -19.81 -6.69
N VAL A 104 -9.57 -18.84 -6.46
CA VAL A 104 -8.63 -18.84 -5.32
C VAL A 104 -9.39 -18.78 -4.00
N VAL A 105 -10.40 -17.92 -3.90
CA VAL A 105 -11.25 -17.82 -2.70
C VAL A 105 -11.96 -19.15 -2.44
N ALA A 106 -12.50 -19.79 -3.48
CA ALA A 106 -13.17 -21.09 -3.37
C ALA A 106 -12.18 -22.19 -2.95
N ALA A 107 -10.99 -22.24 -3.57
CA ALA A 107 -9.93 -23.20 -3.24
C ALA A 107 -9.44 -23.02 -1.79
N ALA A 108 -9.24 -21.78 -1.35
CA ALA A 108 -8.86 -21.48 0.02
C ALA A 108 -9.91 -22.02 1.03
N ARG A 109 -11.20 -21.79 0.76
CA ARG A 109 -12.28 -22.28 1.62
C ARG A 109 -12.39 -23.79 1.67
N GLN A 110 -12.03 -24.49 0.59
CA GLN A 110 -11.99 -25.96 0.58
C GLN A 110 -10.78 -26.53 1.33
N ARG A 111 -9.67 -25.78 1.36
CA ARG A 111 -8.39 -26.24 1.88
C ARG A 111 -8.15 -25.83 3.34
N GLY A 112 -8.54 -24.61 3.68
CA GLY A 112 -8.28 -24.03 5.00
C GLY A 112 -9.22 -24.57 6.09
N SER A 113 -8.70 -24.63 7.33
CA SER A 113 -9.54 -24.85 8.53
C SER A 113 -10.34 -23.60 8.87
N TYR A 114 -9.74 -22.43 8.62
CA TYR A 114 -10.33 -21.12 8.78
C TYR A 114 -9.76 -20.18 7.73
N VAL A 115 -10.62 -19.43 7.06
CA VAL A 115 -10.23 -18.53 5.97
C VAL A 115 -10.76 -17.13 6.26
N VAL A 116 -9.83 -16.16 6.33
CA VAL A 116 -10.16 -14.74 6.46
C VAL A 116 -9.83 -14.04 5.16
N ASN A 117 -10.80 -13.34 4.59
CA ASN A 117 -10.60 -12.55 3.38
C ASN A 117 -10.43 -11.07 3.78
N ALA A 118 -9.18 -10.60 3.77
CA ALA A 118 -8.84 -9.22 4.12
C ALA A 118 -8.87 -8.25 2.93
N VAL A 119 -9.57 -8.62 1.84
CA VAL A 119 -9.71 -7.72 0.68
C VAL A 119 -10.25 -6.35 1.10
N CYS A 120 -9.60 -5.30 0.61
CA CYS A 120 -10.03 -3.93 0.86
C CYS A 120 -11.46 -3.70 0.35
N PRO A 121 -12.35 -3.07 1.14
CA PRO A 121 -13.71 -2.77 0.70
C PRO A 121 -13.81 -2.00 -0.62
N LEU A 122 -12.79 -1.16 -0.92
CA LEU A 122 -12.75 -0.40 -2.18
C LEU A 122 -12.43 -1.30 -3.39
N VAL A 123 -11.58 -2.32 -3.21
CA VAL A 123 -11.35 -3.36 -4.22
C VAL A 123 -12.60 -4.23 -4.39
N THR A 124 -13.25 -4.58 -3.29
CA THR A 124 -14.54 -5.32 -3.34
C THR A 124 -15.60 -4.56 -4.14
N LYS A 125 -15.64 -3.22 -4.04
CA LYS A 125 -16.53 -2.37 -4.84
C LYS A 125 -16.25 -2.56 -6.34
N VAL A 126 -14.98 -2.54 -6.76
CA VAL A 126 -14.58 -2.74 -8.17
C VAL A 126 -15.00 -4.13 -8.65
N HIS A 127 -14.72 -5.19 -7.88
CA HIS A 127 -15.15 -6.56 -8.19
C HIS A 127 -16.70 -6.65 -8.35
N HIS A 128 -17.45 -5.94 -7.49
CA HIS A 128 -18.90 -5.90 -7.58
C HIS A 128 -19.37 -5.21 -8.88
N GLU A 129 -18.76 -4.09 -9.26
CA GLU A 129 -19.09 -3.41 -10.52
C GLU A 129 -18.73 -4.26 -11.73
N VAL A 130 -17.58 -4.93 -11.74
CA VAL A 130 -17.21 -5.89 -12.78
C VAL A 130 -18.32 -6.95 -12.94
N LYS A 131 -18.65 -7.63 -11.86
CA LYS A 131 -19.70 -8.66 -11.85
C LYS A 131 -21.05 -8.12 -12.36
N THR A 132 -21.41 -6.93 -11.90
CA THR A 132 -22.69 -6.30 -12.25
C THR A 132 -22.73 -5.89 -13.72
N ARG A 133 -21.65 -5.30 -14.25
CA ARG A 133 -21.60 -4.87 -15.65
C ARG A 133 -21.51 -6.07 -16.60
N ALA A 134 -20.65 -7.03 -16.33
CA ALA A 134 -20.57 -8.27 -17.10
C ALA A 134 -21.93 -8.99 -17.13
N GLY A 135 -22.61 -9.11 -15.98
CA GLY A 135 -23.96 -9.70 -15.92
C GLY A 135 -25.04 -8.94 -16.68
N LYS A 136 -24.82 -7.66 -17.02
CA LYS A 136 -25.67 -6.85 -17.88
C LYS A 136 -25.21 -6.81 -19.33
N GLY A 137 -24.24 -7.64 -19.71
CA GLY A 137 -23.74 -7.76 -21.07
C GLY A 137 -22.76 -6.64 -21.49
N TYR A 138 -22.18 -5.89 -20.56
CA TYR A 138 -21.15 -4.88 -20.91
C TYR A 138 -19.82 -5.56 -21.27
N ARG A 139 -19.12 -4.98 -22.26
CA ARG A 139 -17.64 -5.09 -22.32
C ARG A 139 -17.05 -4.12 -21.30
N ILE A 140 -15.99 -4.54 -20.65
CA ILE A 140 -15.35 -3.75 -19.60
C ILE A 140 -13.93 -3.44 -20.03
N VAL A 141 -13.64 -2.17 -20.22
CA VAL A 141 -12.27 -1.67 -20.34
C VAL A 141 -11.78 -1.43 -18.91
N TYR A 142 -10.79 -2.22 -18.49
CA TYR A 142 -10.22 -2.14 -17.16
C TYR A 142 -8.82 -1.55 -17.21
N VAL A 143 -8.64 -0.41 -16.55
CA VAL A 143 -7.34 0.26 -16.45
C VAL A 143 -6.58 -0.30 -15.26
N GLY A 144 -5.48 -1.01 -15.51
CA GLY A 144 -4.72 -1.65 -14.43
C GLY A 144 -3.37 -2.20 -14.92
N HIS A 145 -2.40 -2.26 -14.01
CA HIS A 145 -1.05 -2.73 -14.31
C HIS A 145 -1.02 -4.23 -14.56
N GLU A 146 -0.30 -4.64 -15.60
CA GLU A 146 -0.10 -6.05 -15.91
C GLU A 146 0.58 -6.79 -14.74
N GLY A 147 0.06 -7.97 -14.41
CA GLY A 147 0.61 -8.80 -13.35
C GLY A 147 0.39 -8.30 -11.92
N HIS A 148 -0.20 -7.13 -11.72
CA HIS A 148 -0.53 -6.66 -10.37
C HIS A 148 -1.67 -7.49 -9.79
N GLU A 149 -1.54 -7.91 -8.52
CA GLU A 149 -2.49 -8.81 -7.83
C GLU A 149 -3.94 -8.31 -7.89
N GLU A 150 -4.16 -7.00 -7.66
CA GLU A 150 -5.50 -6.39 -7.77
C GLU A 150 -6.07 -6.51 -9.19
N ALA A 151 -5.24 -6.31 -10.23
CA ALA A 151 -5.67 -6.44 -11.61
C ALA A 151 -5.99 -7.89 -11.96
N VAL A 152 -5.13 -8.82 -11.56
CA VAL A 152 -5.34 -10.26 -11.75
C VAL A 152 -6.64 -10.72 -11.07
N GLY A 153 -6.83 -10.35 -9.81
CA GLY A 153 -8.05 -10.69 -9.05
C GLY A 153 -9.31 -10.09 -9.65
N THR A 154 -9.26 -8.84 -10.09
CA THR A 154 -10.39 -8.13 -10.70
C THR A 154 -10.77 -8.73 -12.06
N MET A 155 -9.78 -8.99 -12.92
CA MET A 155 -10.01 -9.59 -14.25
C MET A 155 -10.62 -10.99 -14.14
N ALA A 156 -10.21 -11.77 -13.15
CA ALA A 156 -10.73 -13.11 -12.90
C ALA A 156 -12.23 -13.14 -12.50
N VAL A 157 -12.82 -12.00 -12.12
CA VAL A 157 -14.26 -11.94 -11.79
C VAL A 157 -15.13 -12.16 -13.02
N ALA A 158 -14.70 -11.70 -14.21
CA ALA A 158 -15.43 -11.89 -15.46
C ALA A 158 -14.44 -11.85 -16.67
N PRO A 159 -13.55 -12.84 -16.80
CA PRO A 159 -12.42 -12.79 -17.75
C PRO A 159 -12.85 -12.59 -19.20
N GLU A 160 -13.99 -13.17 -19.61
CA GLU A 160 -14.51 -13.05 -20.98
C GLU A 160 -15.08 -11.66 -21.31
N ALA A 161 -15.34 -10.83 -20.29
CA ALA A 161 -15.97 -9.51 -20.47
C ALA A 161 -14.97 -8.36 -20.36
N ILE A 162 -13.72 -8.62 -19.93
CA ILE A 162 -12.74 -7.58 -19.59
C ILE A 162 -11.60 -7.52 -20.61
N ASP A 163 -11.32 -6.31 -21.08
CA ASP A 163 -10.11 -5.94 -21.80
C ASP A 163 -9.27 -4.99 -20.92
N ARG A 164 -8.05 -5.42 -20.54
CA ARG A 164 -7.14 -4.61 -19.72
C ARG A 164 -6.35 -3.65 -20.60
N VAL A 165 -6.14 -2.43 -20.09
CA VAL A 165 -5.30 -1.40 -20.69
C VAL A 165 -4.48 -0.68 -19.63
N GLU A 166 -3.29 -0.21 -19.98
CA GLU A 166 -2.41 0.61 -19.14
C GLU A 166 -2.15 2.00 -19.71
N SER A 167 -2.48 2.22 -20.97
CA SER A 167 -2.13 3.45 -21.67
C SER A 167 -3.19 3.88 -22.67
N VAL A 168 -3.12 5.16 -23.07
CA VAL A 168 -3.94 5.71 -24.16
C VAL A 168 -3.75 4.93 -25.46
N ALA A 169 -2.51 4.53 -25.78
CA ALA A 169 -2.21 3.74 -26.98
C ALA A 169 -2.87 2.36 -26.94
N GLU A 170 -2.94 1.73 -25.78
CA GLU A 170 -3.64 0.45 -25.64
C GLU A 170 -5.16 0.60 -25.75
N VAL A 171 -5.74 1.71 -25.30
CA VAL A 171 -7.15 2.03 -25.60
C VAL A 171 -7.38 2.07 -27.10
N ASP A 172 -6.46 2.71 -27.85
CA ASP A 172 -6.56 2.79 -29.32
C ASP A 172 -6.39 1.43 -30.01
N ALA A 173 -5.61 0.56 -29.42
CA ALA A 173 -5.35 -0.79 -29.95
C ALA A 173 -6.47 -1.80 -29.66
N LEU A 174 -7.43 -1.49 -28.80
CA LEU A 174 -8.56 -2.37 -28.49
C LEU A 174 -9.33 -2.73 -29.78
N PRO A 175 -9.90 -3.93 -29.89
CA PRO A 175 -10.74 -4.28 -31.01
C PRO A 175 -11.98 -3.37 -31.10
N ALA A 176 -12.56 -3.27 -32.28
CA ALA A 176 -13.87 -2.62 -32.43
C ALA A 176 -14.95 -3.50 -31.77
N PHE A 177 -15.71 -2.92 -30.89
CA PHE A 177 -16.90 -3.59 -30.32
C PHE A 177 -18.11 -3.41 -31.24
N ALA A 178 -19.12 -4.26 -31.12
CA ALA A 178 -20.34 -4.09 -31.88
C ALA A 178 -21.01 -2.74 -31.54
N THR A 179 -21.71 -2.15 -32.51
CA THR A 179 -22.26 -0.78 -32.38
C THR A 179 -23.28 -0.65 -31.23
N ASP A 180 -23.97 -1.74 -30.89
CA ASP A 180 -24.94 -1.85 -29.81
C ASP A 180 -24.33 -2.42 -28.52
N GLN A 181 -23.05 -2.73 -28.49
CA GLN A 181 -22.35 -3.27 -27.35
C GLN A 181 -22.13 -2.18 -26.29
N PRO A 182 -22.75 -2.27 -25.09
CA PRO A 182 -22.49 -1.33 -24.03
C PRO A 182 -21.07 -1.55 -23.46
N VAL A 183 -20.35 -0.44 -23.22
CA VAL A 183 -18.98 -0.45 -22.71
C VAL A 183 -18.93 0.23 -21.35
N ALA A 184 -18.24 -0.37 -20.40
CA ALA A 184 -17.95 0.22 -19.09
C ALA A 184 -16.46 0.44 -18.91
N LEU A 185 -16.08 1.50 -18.21
CA LEU A 185 -14.71 1.79 -17.81
C LEU A 185 -14.58 1.64 -16.30
N LEU A 186 -13.67 0.78 -15.88
CA LEU A 186 -13.31 0.54 -14.47
C LEU A 186 -11.80 0.65 -14.30
N ALA A 187 -11.31 0.81 -13.07
CA ALA A 187 -9.90 0.99 -12.81
C ALA A 187 -9.41 0.30 -11.55
N GLN A 188 -8.13 -0.03 -11.54
CA GLN A 188 -7.35 -0.38 -10.36
C GLN A 188 -7.34 0.81 -9.39
N THR A 189 -7.43 0.53 -8.09
CA THR A 189 -7.61 1.58 -7.07
C THR A 189 -6.37 2.45 -6.84
N THR A 190 -5.18 2.04 -7.30
CA THR A 190 -3.87 2.64 -6.98
C THR A 190 -3.14 3.26 -8.17
N LEU A 191 -3.85 3.64 -9.23
CA LEU A 191 -3.25 4.28 -10.41
C LEU A 191 -2.84 5.73 -10.16
N SER A 192 -1.96 6.24 -11.03
CA SER A 192 -1.73 7.68 -11.15
C SER A 192 -3.02 8.39 -11.60
N HIS A 193 -3.41 9.44 -10.89
CA HIS A 193 -4.60 10.22 -11.23
C HIS A 193 -4.52 10.85 -12.62
N ARG A 194 -3.32 11.31 -13.03
CA ARG A 194 -3.10 11.89 -14.37
C ARG A 194 -3.24 10.85 -15.47
N GLU A 195 -2.65 9.65 -15.28
CA GLU A 195 -2.79 8.54 -16.23
C GLU A 195 -4.24 8.11 -16.36
N TRP A 196 -4.93 7.97 -15.24
CA TRP A 196 -6.36 7.65 -15.22
C TRP A 196 -7.19 8.65 -16.04
N ILE A 197 -6.98 9.97 -15.84
CA ILE A 197 -7.71 11.01 -16.58
C ILE A 197 -7.48 10.86 -18.09
N ALA A 198 -6.23 10.77 -18.53
CA ALA A 198 -5.89 10.69 -19.95
C ALA A 198 -6.50 9.44 -20.61
N ILE A 199 -6.45 8.29 -19.94
CA ILE A 199 -7.04 7.05 -20.43
C ILE A 199 -8.58 7.15 -20.45
N ALA A 200 -9.18 7.72 -19.39
CA ALA A 200 -10.63 7.87 -19.27
C ALA A 200 -11.22 8.83 -20.33
N GLU A 201 -10.51 9.91 -20.64
CA GLU A 201 -10.89 10.85 -21.72
C GLU A 201 -10.81 10.15 -23.08
N ARG A 202 -9.71 9.43 -23.34
CA ARG A 202 -9.56 8.70 -24.60
C ARG A 202 -10.59 7.58 -24.76
N ALA A 203 -10.88 6.85 -23.70
CA ALA A 203 -11.93 5.83 -23.71
C ALA A 203 -13.32 6.43 -23.99
N ALA A 204 -13.62 7.62 -23.43
CA ALA A 204 -14.87 8.32 -23.67
C ALA A 204 -15.04 8.80 -25.12
N GLU A 205 -13.93 9.25 -25.76
CA GLU A 205 -13.91 9.58 -27.18
C GLU A 205 -14.13 8.35 -28.07
N ARG A 206 -13.50 7.23 -27.72
CA ARG A 206 -13.55 6.00 -28.52
C ARG A 206 -14.88 5.25 -28.39
N PHE A 207 -15.50 5.27 -27.21
CA PHE A 207 -16.70 4.50 -26.92
C PHE A 207 -17.88 5.43 -26.58
N PRO A 208 -18.69 5.87 -27.57
CA PRO A 208 -19.87 6.69 -27.31
C PRO A 208 -20.83 5.98 -26.34
N GLY A 209 -21.25 6.68 -25.31
CA GLY A 209 -22.12 6.10 -24.26
C GLY A 209 -21.36 5.26 -23.20
N LEU A 210 -20.03 5.42 -23.13
CA LEU A 210 -19.20 4.77 -22.11
C LEU A 210 -19.79 4.98 -20.71
N TRP A 211 -20.10 3.88 -20.04
CA TRP A 211 -20.51 3.92 -18.64
C TRP A 211 -19.29 4.04 -17.74
N ARG A 212 -19.36 4.90 -16.75
CA ARG A 212 -18.35 5.07 -15.68
C ARG A 212 -19.05 5.15 -14.34
N PRO A 213 -18.41 4.70 -13.23
CA PRO A 213 -18.94 4.95 -11.89
C PRO A 213 -19.05 6.47 -11.64
N GLY A 214 -20.03 6.87 -10.83
CA GLY A 214 -20.24 8.29 -10.49
C GLY A 214 -19.08 8.95 -9.74
N ARG A 215 -18.22 8.16 -9.11
CA ARG A 215 -16.91 8.54 -8.58
C ARG A 215 -15.86 7.63 -9.17
N SER A 216 -14.65 8.13 -9.39
CA SER A 216 -13.50 7.33 -9.82
C SER A 216 -13.32 6.09 -8.93
N ASP A 217 -12.81 5.00 -9.51
CA ASP A 217 -12.44 3.80 -8.76
C ASP A 217 -11.13 3.99 -7.98
N LEU A 218 -10.34 5.03 -8.30
CA LEU A 218 -9.17 5.37 -7.51
C LEU A 218 -9.60 5.60 -6.06
N CYS A 219 -8.92 4.93 -5.12
CA CYS A 219 -9.27 5.09 -3.73
C CYS A 219 -8.87 6.48 -3.20
N PHE A 220 -9.58 6.95 -2.17
CA PHE A 220 -9.28 8.23 -1.52
C PHE A 220 -7.82 8.28 -1.02
N ALA A 221 -7.31 7.17 -0.48
CA ALA A 221 -5.93 7.10 -0.01
C ALA A 221 -4.91 7.34 -1.13
N THR A 222 -5.17 6.83 -2.35
CA THR A 222 -4.35 7.09 -3.53
C THR A 222 -4.41 8.56 -3.93
N THR A 223 -5.60 9.12 -4.08
CA THR A 223 -5.76 10.50 -4.54
C THR A 223 -5.27 11.52 -3.54
N ASN A 224 -5.50 11.31 -2.24
CA ASN A 224 -5.06 12.21 -1.18
C ASN A 224 -3.53 12.26 -1.09
N ARG A 225 -2.84 11.09 -1.11
CA ARG A 225 -1.36 11.07 -1.07
C ARG A 225 -0.74 11.71 -2.30
N GLN A 226 -1.32 11.50 -3.48
CA GLN A 226 -0.88 12.16 -4.69
C GLN A 226 -1.07 13.68 -4.61
N SER A 227 -2.20 14.15 -4.11
CA SER A 227 -2.46 15.59 -3.94
C SER A 227 -1.53 16.21 -2.90
N ALA A 228 -1.27 15.52 -1.78
CA ALA A 228 -0.34 16.00 -0.75
C ALA A 228 1.09 16.11 -1.29
N LEU A 229 1.53 15.14 -2.08
CA LEU A 229 2.84 15.18 -2.72
C LEU A 229 2.92 16.29 -3.76
N ALA A 230 1.90 16.49 -4.58
CA ALA A 230 1.85 17.56 -5.59
C ALA A 230 1.96 18.95 -4.98
N GLU A 231 1.47 19.14 -3.75
CA GLU A 231 1.58 20.41 -3.01
C GLU A 231 3.02 20.70 -2.57
N ILE A 232 3.76 19.70 -2.11
CA ILE A 232 5.11 19.90 -1.56
C ILE A 232 6.21 19.78 -2.60
N ALA A 233 6.07 18.91 -3.61
CA ALA A 233 7.14 18.57 -4.54
C ALA A 233 7.79 19.80 -5.24
N PRO A 234 7.03 20.80 -5.72
CA PRO A 234 7.62 22.00 -6.35
C PRO A 234 8.42 22.90 -5.40
N ARG A 235 8.33 22.65 -4.09
CA ARG A 235 8.96 23.45 -3.03
C ARG A 235 10.25 22.80 -2.50
N CYS A 236 10.65 21.65 -3.08
CA CYS A 236 11.72 20.82 -2.56
C CYS A 236 12.87 20.69 -3.55
N ASP A 237 14.11 20.66 -3.02
CA ASP A 237 15.33 20.40 -3.78
C ASP A 237 15.49 18.90 -4.08
N ALA A 238 14.90 18.04 -3.24
CA ALA A 238 14.80 16.61 -3.44
C ALA A 238 13.50 16.05 -2.85
N VAL A 239 13.03 14.91 -3.35
CA VAL A 239 11.86 14.22 -2.83
C VAL A 239 12.21 12.77 -2.49
N VAL A 240 11.86 12.36 -1.28
CA VAL A 240 11.97 10.97 -0.80
C VAL A 240 10.58 10.36 -0.74
N VAL A 241 10.40 9.25 -1.45
CA VAL A 241 9.16 8.45 -1.48
C VAL A 241 9.44 7.13 -0.78
N ILE A 242 8.84 6.95 0.40
CA ILE A 242 9.05 5.77 1.23
C ILE A 242 8.08 4.67 0.82
N GLY A 243 8.61 3.49 0.47
CA GLY A 243 7.82 2.30 0.15
C GLY A 243 8.44 1.42 -0.93
N SER A 244 7.89 0.22 -1.07
CA SER A 244 8.43 -0.85 -1.90
C SER A 244 8.17 -0.66 -3.40
N ALA A 245 9.06 -1.23 -4.22
CA ALA A 245 8.97 -1.16 -5.69
C ALA A 245 7.77 -1.90 -6.27
N ASN A 246 7.29 -2.93 -5.59
CA ASN A 246 6.09 -3.70 -6.00
C ASN A 246 4.77 -3.02 -5.59
N SER A 247 4.82 -1.94 -4.78
CA SER A 247 3.63 -1.15 -4.45
C SER A 247 3.25 -0.22 -5.60
N SER A 248 2.09 -0.43 -6.21
CA SER A 248 1.54 0.42 -7.26
C SER A 248 1.36 1.87 -6.79
N ASN A 249 0.84 2.07 -5.57
CA ASN A 249 0.68 3.41 -5.01
C ASN A 249 2.03 4.12 -4.81
N THR A 250 3.06 3.42 -4.34
CA THR A 250 4.42 4.00 -4.17
C THR A 250 5.02 4.40 -5.52
N ARG A 251 4.88 3.55 -6.55
CA ARG A 251 5.34 3.88 -7.92
C ARG A 251 4.60 5.09 -8.50
N ALA A 252 3.29 5.20 -8.25
CA ALA A 252 2.51 6.36 -8.69
C ALA A 252 2.99 7.65 -8.03
N LEU A 253 3.36 7.62 -6.74
CA LEU A 253 3.95 8.76 -6.03
C LEU A 253 5.34 9.12 -6.58
N GLU A 254 6.21 8.14 -6.80
CA GLU A 254 7.54 8.36 -7.39
C GLU A 254 7.42 9.03 -8.78
N LYS A 255 6.54 8.54 -9.63
CA LYS A 255 6.29 9.11 -10.95
C LYS A 255 5.77 10.55 -10.85
N LEU A 256 4.79 10.79 -9.97
CA LEU A 256 4.24 12.12 -9.75
C LEU A 256 5.31 13.12 -9.27
N ALA A 257 6.20 12.70 -8.35
CA ALA A 257 7.29 13.56 -7.88
C ALA A 257 8.21 13.99 -9.02
N ARG A 258 8.56 13.08 -9.94
CA ARG A 258 9.36 13.39 -11.13
C ARG A 258 8.64 14.35 -12.08
N GLU A 259 7.35 14.13 -12.32
CA GLU A 259 6.52 14.96 -13.18
C GLU A 259 6.26 16.37 -12.61
N ALA A 260 6.33 16.53 -11.29
CA ALA A 260 6.17 17.81 -10.61
C ALA A 260 7.45 18.68 -10.65
N GLY A 261 8.49 18.24 -11.35
CA GLY A 261 9.75 18.97 -11.53
C GLY A 261 10.86 18.52 -10.57
N GLY A 262 10.64 17.43 -9.84
CA GLY A 262 11.69 16.83 -8.99
C GLY A 262 12.77 16.18 -9.84
N GLU A 263 13.92 16.82 -9.98
CA GLU A 263 15.10 16.21 -10.62
C GLU A 263 15.71 15.13 -9.72
N ARG A 264 15.64 15.30 -8.41
CA ARG A 264 16.19 14.41 -7.38
C ARG A 264 15.06 13.71 -6.64
N VAL A 265 14.58 12.60 -7.19
CA VAL A 265 13.51 11.77 -6.59
C VAL A 265 14.06 10.40 -6.24
N TYR A 266 13.93 10.03 -4.99
CA TYR A 266 14.47 8.80 -4.42
C TYR A 266 13.35 7.97 -3.80
N ARG A 267 13.10 6.77 -4.33
CA ARG A 267 12.25 5.79 -3.67
C ARG A 267 13.12 4.91 -2.80
N VAL A 268 12.75 4.81 -1.53
CA VAL A 268 13.53 4.08 -0.52
C VAL A 268 12.63 3.11 0.27
N ASN A 269 13.18 1.95 0.64
CA ASN A 269 12.53 1.01 1.56
C ASN A 269 12.86 1.31 3.03
N GLY A 270 13.87 2.16 3.29
CA GLY A 270 14.28 2.52 4.64
C GLY A 270 15.39 3.57 4.66
N PRO A 271 15.83 3.98 5.87
CA PRO A 271 16.83 5.02 6.05
C PRO A 271 18.20 4.68 5.42
N ASP A 272 18.54 3.39 5.32
CA ASP A 272 19.84 2.93 4.79
C ASP A 272 19.97 3.11 3.27
N GLU A 273 18.85 3.31 2.57
CA GLU A 273 18.82 3.55 1.13
C GLU A 273 18.84 5.04 0.76
N LEU A 274 18.90 5.93 1.76
CA LEU A 274 19.00 7.38 1.51
C LEU A 274 20.35 7.74 0.94
N PRO A 275 20.41 8.60 -0.11
CA PRO A 275 21.68 9.16 -0.57
C PRO A 275 22.33 10.05 0.50
N ASP A 276 23.66 9.97 0.59
CA ASP A 276 24.44 10.78 1.55
C ASP A 276 24.58 12.25 1.14
N ASP A 277 24.25 12.60 -0.11
CA ASP A 277 24.35 13.95 -0.67
C ASP A 277 23.05 14.74 -0.66
N LEU A 278 22.05 14.32 0.12
CA LEU A 278 20.82 15.08 0.30
C LEU A 278 21.08 16.38 1.05
N ALA A 279 20.58 17.48 0.51
CA ALA A 279 20.76 18.82 1.05
C ALA A 279 19.56 19.72 0.74
N GLY A 280 19.46 20.86 1.42
CA GLY A 280 18.40 21.84 1.22
C GLY A 280 17.05 21.36 1.76
N THR A 281 15.95 21.72 1.09
CA THR A 281 14.59 21.32 1.46
C THR A 281 14.25 19.96 0.87
N VAL A 282 13.99 18.97 1.72
CA VAL A 282 13.63 17.61 1.30
C VAL A 282 12.16 17.36 1.53
N GLY A 283 11.43 17.03 0.45
CA GLY A 283 10.05 16.55 0.53
C GLY A 283 10.03 15.08 0.92
N VAL A 284 9.19 14.72 1.89
CA VAL A 284 9.02 13.33 2.32
C VAL A 284 7.56 12.92 2.18
N THR A 285 7.31 11.82 1.52
CA THR A 285 6.00 11.14 1.44
C THR A 285 6.17 9.64 1.61
N ALA A 286 5.07 8.94 1.86
CA ALA A 286 5.09 7.49 2.01
C ALA A 286 3.89 6.84 1.33
N GLY A 287 4.13 5.68 0.73
CA GLY A 287 3.08 4.84 0.15
C GLY A 287 2.09 4.35 1.20
N ALA A 288 0.90 3.96 0.74
CA ALA A 288 -0.22 3.52 1.58
C ALA A 288 0.04 2.25 2.40
N SER A 289 1.18 1.59 2.20
CA SER A 289 1.62 0.39 2.92
C SER A 289 2.86 0.61 3.80
N ALA A 290 3.33 1.86 3.94
CA ALA A 290 4.49 2.19 4.78
C ALA A 290 4.05 2.51 6.22
N PRO A 291 4.63 1.86 7.24
CA PRO A 291 4.35 2.17 8.64
C PRO A 291 4.99 3.49 9.07
N GLU A 292 4.39 4.16 10.07
CA GLU A 292 4.85 5.46 10.55
C GLU A 292 6.28 5.40 11.13
N GLU A 293 6.64 4.32 11.81
CA GLU A 293 7.99 4.08 12.34
C GLU A 293 9.09 4.14 11.26
N LEU A 294 8.76 3.68 10.04
CA LEU A 294 9.68 3.75 8.91
C LEU A 294 9.87 5.20 8.42
N ILE A 295 8.79 5.99 8.46
CA ILE A 295 8.81 7.41 8.12
C ILE A 295 9.64 8.18 9.14
N GLU A 296 9.42 7.91 10.42
CA GLU A 296 10.19 8.51 11.52
C GLU A 296 11.68 8.17 11.42
N ALA A 297 12.02 6.91 11.11
CA ALA A 297 13.40 6.49 10.93
C ALA A 297 14.09 7.21 9.75
N VAL A 298 13.39 7.40 8.63
CA VAL A 298 13.88 8.17 7.47
C VAL A 298 14.09 9.64 7.86
N ILE A 299 13.15 10.26 8.56
CA ILE A 299 13.27 11.65 9.02
C ILE A 299 14.44 11.80 10.00
N ALA A 300 14.61 10.87 10.93
CA ALA A 300 15.72 10.86 11.87
C ALA A 300 17.07 10.78 11.15
N ARG A 301 17.19 9.98 10.10
CA ARG A 301 18.43 9.86 9.27
C ARG A 301 18.69 11.12 8.45
N LEU A 302 17.65 11.84 7.99
CA LEU A 302 17.79 13.12 7.30
C LEU A 302 18.27 14.23 8.24
N SER A 303 17.93 14.15 9.52
CA SER A 303 18.37 15.08 10.58
C SER A 303 18.24 16.58 10.20
N PRO A 304 17.04 17.07 9.82
CA PRO A 304 16.87 18.42 9.28
C PRO A 304 17.17 19.49 10.33
N VAL A 305 18.03 20.49 9.98
CA VAL A 305 18.47 21.56 10.88
C VAL A 305 17.32 22.44 11.38
N GLN A 306 16.37 22.76 10.49
CA GLN A 306 15.20 23.60 10.78
C GLN A 306 13.97 22.78 11.16
N GLY A 307 14.13 21.46 11.33
CA GLY A 307 13.05 20.55 11.70
C GLY A 307 12.12 20.17 10.54
N VAL A 308 10.95 19.70 10.91
CA VAL A 308 9.94 19.13 10.00
C VAL A 308 8.70 20.03 9.97
N GLU A 309 8.25 20.38 8.77
CA GLU A 309 6.95 21.02 8.55
C GLU A 309 5.99 20.00 7.92
N GLU A 310 4.94 19.61 8.64
CA GLU A 310 3.88 18.82 8.06
C GLU A 310 2.97 19.69 7.19
N VAL A 311 2.78 19.31 5.94
CA VAL A 311 1.87 19.95 4.98
C VAL A 311 0.67 19.06 4.78
N ARG A 312 -0.41 19.35 5.48
CA ARG A 312 -1.67 18.61 5.48
C ARG A 312 -2.66 19.25 4.52
N ILE A 313 -3.16 18.46 3.56
CA ILE A 313 -4.15 18.94 2.58
C ILE A 313 -5.57 18.49 2.93
N THR A 314 -5.72 17.38 3.63
CA THR A 314 -7.00 16.82 4.05
C THR A 314 -6.80 15.88 5.24
N ASP A 315 -7.86 15.61 5.99
CA ASP A 315 -7.89 14.56 7.00
C ASP A 315 -8.42 13.26 6.39
N GLU A 316 -7.94 12.13 6.88
CA GLU A 316 -8.43 10.79 6.54
C GLU A 316 -8.98 10.13 7.82
N ASP A 317 -10.30 10.08 7.95
CA ASP A 317 -11.01 9.49 9.09
C ASP A 317 -11.64 8.13 8.72
N GLU A 318 -11.33 7.61 7.54
CA GLU A 318 -11.89 6.36 7.07
C GLU A 318 -11.40 5.20 7.91
N TYR A 319 -12.35 4.40 8.34
CA TYR A 319 -12.13 3.18 9.09
C TYR A 319 -12.84 2.01 8.43
N PHE A 320 -12.14 0.91 8.25
CA PHE A 320 -12.71 -0.36 7.85
C PHE A 320 -12.69 -1.34 9.01
N PRO A 321 -13.87 -1.87 9.41
CA PRO A 321 -13.92 -2.86 10.47
C PRO A 321 -13.22 -4.16 10.04
N PRO A 322 -12.74 -4.97 11.00
CA PRO A 322 -12.15 -6.28 10.69
C PRO A 322 -13.02 -7.10 9.72
N PRO A 323 -12.43 -7.97 8.88
CA PRO A 323 -13.18 -8.89 8.02
C PRO A 323 -14.26 -9.63 8.77
N ARG A 324 -15.37 -9.97 8.09
CA ARG A 324 -16.54 -10.59 8.72
C ARG A 324 -16.18 -11.87 9.47
N GLU A 325 -15.42 -12.75 8.83
CA GLU A 325 -15.01 -14.02 9.40
C GLU A 325 -14.27 -13.80 10.73
N LEU A 326 -13.37 -12.81 10.77
CA LEU A 326 -12.62 -12.48 11.98
C LEU A 326 -13.55 -11.90 13.07
N ARG A 327 -14.50 -11.03 12.73
CA ARG A 327 -15.48 -10.52 13.71
C ARG A 327 -16.32 -11.63 14.31
N ASP A 328 -16.73 -12.60 13.50
CA ASP A 328 -17.51 -13.76 13.96
C ASP A 328 -16.68 -14.62 14.94
N LEU A 329 -15.39 -14.82 14.66
CA LEU A 329 -14.44 -15.51 15.55
C LEU A 329 -14.24 -14.77 16.87
N LEU A 330 -13.94 -13.48 16.81
CA LEU A 330 -13.70 -12.64 18.00
C LEU A 330 -14.95 -12.56 18.88
N THR A 331 -16.12 -12.45 18.27
CA THR A 331 -17.39 -12.50 19.00
C THR A 331 -17.59 -13.84 19.70
N GLY A 332 -17.26 -14.95 19.03
CA GLY A 332 -17.30 -16.29 19.62
C GLY A 332 -16.37 -16.44 20.82
N ILE A 333 -15.13 -15.92 20.70
CA ILE A 333 -14.14 -15.91 21.78
C ILE A 333 -14.64 -15.08 22.98
N ASP A 334 -15.20 -13.89 22.75
CA ASP A 334 -15.75 -13.01 23.81
C ASP A 334 -16.91 -13.69 24.54
N VAL A 335 -17.79 -14.35 23.81
CA VAL A 335 -18.92 -15.13 24.36
C VAL A 335 -18.40 -16.27 25.25
N LEU A 336 -17.41 -17.03 24.79
CA LEU A 336 -16.82 -18.15 25.54
C LEU A 336 -16.10 -17.66 26.80
N ALA A 337 -15.33 -16.58 26.70
CA ALA A 337 -14.64 -15.96 27.82
C ALA A 337 -15.65 -15.45 28.87
N THR A 338 -16.69 -14.79 28.42
CA THR A 338 -17.78 -14.29 29.28
C THR A 338 -18.52 -15.44 30.01
N PHE A 339 -18.85 -16.51 29.27
CA PHE A 339 -19.52 -17.68 29.85
C PHE A 339 -18.62 -18.41 30.85
N GLY A 340 -17.34 -18.62 30.52
CA GLY A 340 -16.37 -19.30 31.37
C GLY A 340 -15.99 -18.53 32.63
N LEU A 341 -16.04 -17.21 32.62
CA LEU A 341 -15.69 -16.33 33.74
C LEU A 341 -16.91 -15.86 34.56
N GLY A 342 -18.10 -16.36 34.27
CA GLY A 342 -19.32 -16.08 35.04
C GLY A 342 -19.89 -14.68 34.85
N GLY A 343 -19.51 -13.97 33.77
CA GLY A 343 -20.05 -12.66 33.41
C GLY A 343 -21.18 -12.76 32.38
N SER A 344 -22.35 -12.22 32.68
CA SER A 344 -23.43 -12.05 31.71
C SER A 344 -23.30 -10.65 31.08
N VAL A 345 -22.94 -10.57 29.80
CA VAL A 345 -23.01 -9.32 29.03
C VAL A 345 -23.86 -9.53 27.79
N PRO A 346 -25.16 -9.22 27.84
CA PRO A 346 -26.00 -9.23 26.64
C PRO A 346 -25.59 -8.07 25.72
N GLY A 347 -25.31 -8.38 24.45
CA GLY A 347 -25.27 -7.37 23.40
C GLY A 347 -24.04 -6.48 23.32
N ARG A 348 -22.85 -6.99 23.72
CA ARG A 348 -21.61 -6.26 23.48
C ARG A 348 -21.36 -6.16 21.99
N PRO A 349 -21.17 -4.96 21.40
CA PRO A 349 -20.80 -4.83 20.01
C PRO A 349 -19.46 -5.54 19.75
N ALA A 350 -19.26 -6.02 18.52
CA ALA A 350 -17.96 -6.56 18.11
C ALA A 350 -16.84 -5.60 18.51
N PRO A 351 -15.65 -6.11 18.88
CA PRO A 351 -14.54 -5.26 19.29
C PRO A 351 -14.32 -4.13 18.29
N ASP A 352 -14.40 -2.90 18.76
CA ASP A 352 -14.05 -1.73 17.95
C ASP A 352 -12.56 -1.48 18.15
N ASP A 353 -11.77 -1.76 17.11
CA ASP A 353 -10.32 -1.56 17.08
C ASP A 353 -9.91 -0.22 16.47
N ARG A 354 -10.86 0.71 16.30
CA ARG A 354 -10.65 2.01 15.67
C ARG A 354 -9.58 2.84 16.36
N ALA A 355 -9.49 2.74 17.67
CA ALA A 355 -8.53 3.48 18.49
C ALA A 355 -7.11 2.86 18.46
N LEU A 356 -6.93 1.70 17.86
CA LEU A 356 -5.67 0.98 17.79
C LEU A 356 -5.10 1.07 16.39
N ALA A 357 -4.00 1.77 16.18
CA ALA A 357 -3.34 1.85 14.89
C ALA A 357 -2.63 0.53 14.54
N ALA A 358 -2.50 0.20 13.25
CA ALA A 358 -1.79 -1.01 12.83
C ALA A 358 -0.29 -0.94 13.17
N SER A 359 0.31 0.25 13.19
CA SER A 359 1.69 0.45 13.66
C SER A 359 1.85 0.03 15.12
N ASP A 360 0.90 0.40 15.99
CA ASP A 360 0.90 -0.02 17.41
C ASP A 360 0.75 -1.55 17.51
N VAL A 361 -0.15 -2.14 16.70
CA VAL A 361 -0.34 -3.59 16.66
C VAL A 361 0.94 -4.31 16.25
N LEU A 362 1.65 -3.83 15.24
CA LEU A 362 2.92 -4.41 14.83
C LEU A 362 3.96 -4.35 15.96
N THR A 363 4.06 -3.23 16.67
CA THR A 363 4.97 -3.10 17.82
C THR A 363 4.60 -4.04 18.99
N MET A 364 3.30 -4.31 19.19
CA MET A 364 2.83 -5.24 20.21
C MET A 364 3.07 -6.72 19.88
N LEU A 365 3.45 -7.03 18.67
CA LEU A 365 3.75 -8.40 18.22
C LEU A 365 5.22 -8.78 18.46
N ASP A 366 6.10 -7.79 18.60
CA ASP A 366 7.51 -7.95 18.98
C ASP A 366 7.62 -8.34 20.48
#